data_d428d3566b0c21da83f377614a7d303c
#
_entry.id   d428d3566b0c21da83f377614a7d303c
#
_cell.length_a   1.000
_cell.length_b   1.000
_cell.length_c   1.000
_cell.angle_alpha   90.00
_cell.angle_beta   90.00
_cell.angle_gamma   90.00
#
_symmetry.space_group_name_H-M   'P 1'
#
loop_
_entity.id
_entity.type
_entity.pdbx_description
1 polymer ?
#
loop_
_entity_poly.entity_id
_entity_poly.type
_entity_poly.pdbx_seq_one_letter_code
_entity_poly.pdbx_strand_id
1 'polypeptide(L)'
;MRCDYCPLGSDEDVCPEAENEYEIEHKDGVLGCKHPRNWVEKRDNEYANHLGKMGLDMGIEMSLSKSEIDRVVEVCKHMIGLNYKRPYHRHGKAFYKPYRNYYCATANGEPNLDKLPDDIIKKIKDDKYVWYELTRLGLDWLGRQLKITIKGTGKE
;
A
#
# COMPACT_ATOMS: atom_id res chain seq x y z
N MET A 1 30.78 -10.04 12.61
CA MET A 1 31.29 -9.29 11.44
C MET A 1 30.09 -8.62 10.80
N ARG A 2 30.16 -7.31 10.67
CA ARG A 2 29.05 -6.51 10.14
C ARG A 2 29.06 -6.56 8.63
N CYS A 3 27.93 -6.89 8.02
CA CYS A 3 27.77 -6.80 6.57
C CYS A 3 27.23 -5.39 6.24
N ASP A 4 28.02 -4.57 5.55
CA ASP A 4 27.62 -3.20 5.17
C ASP A 4 26.39 -3.14 4.27
N TYR A 5 26.03 -4.28 3.69
CA TYR A 5 24.88 -4.46 2.81
C TYR A 5 23.77 -5.29 3.46
N CYS A 6 23.86 -5.55 4.77
CA CYS A 6 22.85 -6.37 5.45
C CYS A 6 21.51 -5.63 5.50
N PRO A 7 20.46 -6.18 4.89
CA PRO A 7 19.15 -5.56 4.89
C PRO A 7 18.45 -5.64 6.23
N LEU A 8 18.90 -6.52 7.12
CA LEU A 8 18.31 -6.61 8.45
C LEU A 8 18.73 -5.46 9.36
N GLY A 9 19.68 -4.60 8.88
CA GLY A 9 20.01 -3.32 9.50
C GLY A 9 20.32 -3.41 11.00
N SER A 10 20.82 -4.55 11.45
CA SER A 10 21.08 -4.75 12.87
C SER A 10 22.34 -4.04 13.27
N ASP A 11 22.33 -3.37 14.41
CA ASP A 11 23.51 -2.90 15.10
C ASP A 11 24.35 -4.07 15.68
N GLU A 12 23.93 -5.29 15.38
CA GLU A 12 24.61 -6.51 15.82
C GLU A 12 25.78 -6.84 14.90
N ASP A 13 26.89 -7.21 15.49
CA ASP A 13 28.15 -7.53 14.79
C ASP A 13 28.08 -8.82 13.98
N VAL A 14 26.98 -9.56 14.04
CA VAL A 14 26.79 -10.88 13.41
C VAL A 14 25.53 -10.90 12.57
N CYS A 15 25.61 -11.46 11.36
CA CYS A 15 24.42 -11.69 10.54
C CYS A 15 23.50 -12.70 11.24
N PRO A 16 22.24 -12.33 11.56
CA PRO A 16 21.33 -13.20 12.30
C PRO A 16 20.90 -14.45 11.52
N GLU A 17 21.17 -14.48 10.19
CA GLU A 17 20.88 -15.64 9.34
C GLU A 17 22.11 -16.52 9.08
N ALA A 18 23.27 -16.12 9.56
CA ALA A 18 24.45 -16.98 9.52
C ALA A 18 24.42 -17.97 10.68
N GLU A 19 24.45 -19.27 10.39
CA GLU A 19 24.48 -20.30 11.43
C GLU A 19 25.79 -20.29 12.22
N ASN A 20 26.87 -19.81 11.59
CA ASN A 20 28.18 -19.60 12.24
C ASN A 20 29.02 -18.56 11.47
N GLU A 21 30.07 -18.03 12.11
CA GLU A 21 30.97 -17.03 11.50
C GLU A 21 31.68 -17.50 10.23
N TYR A 22 31.87 -18.79 10.04
CA TYR A 22 32.55 -19.37 8.88
C TYR A 22 31.68 -19.45 7.62
N GLU A 23 30.37 -19.28 7.79
CA GLU A 23 29.42 -19.27 6.66
C GLU A 23 29.33 -17.89 6.01
N ILE A 24 30.03 -16.91 6.55
CA ILE A 24 30.10 -15.56 6.00
C ILE A 24 31.13 -15.58 4.87
N GLU A 25 30.69 -15.91 3.67
CA GLU A 25 31.53 -15.92 2.47
C GLU A 25 31.31 -14.69 1.60
N HIS A 26 32.30 -14.37 0.78
CA HIS A 26 32.13 -13.42 -0.31
C HIS A 26 31.17 -13.99 -1.34
N LYS A 27 30.00 -13.40 -1.45
CA LYS A 27 29.03 -13.77 -2.48
C LYS A 27 28.63 -12.50 -3.25
N ASP A 28 28.79 -12.56 -4.56
CA ASP A 28 28.48 -11.44 -5.47
C ASP A 28 29.17 -10.10 -5.11
N GLY A 29 30.37 -10.18 -4.53
CA GLY A 29 31.15 -9.00 -4.11
C GLY A 29 30.70 -8.34 -2.81
N VAL A 30 29.80 -8.99 -2.07
CA VAL A 30 29.36 -8.55 -0.74
C VAL A 30 30.08 -9.36 0.32
N LEU A 31 30.91 -8.70 1.11
CA LEU A 31 31.67 -9.34 2.17
C LEU A 31 30.73 -9.80 3.29
N GLY A 32 30.78 -11.08 3.58
CA GLY A 32 30.12 -11.62 4.76
C GLY A 32 28.62 -11.84 4.66
N CYS A 33 28.04 -11.93 3.44
CA CYS A 33 26.61 -12.15 3.27
C CYS A 33 26.30 -13.39 2.44
N LYS A 34 25.45 -14.27 2.94
CA LYS A 34 24.89 -15.42 2.21
C LYS A 34 23.88 -14.99 1.14
N HIS A 35 23.29 -13.82 1.28
CA HIS A 35 22.22 -13.38 0.41
C HIS A 35 22.77 -12.86 -0.92
N PRO A 36 22.12 -13.18 -2.04
CA PRO A 36 22.49 -12.64 -3.32
C PRO A 36 22.24 -11.12 -3.38
N ARG A 37 23.04 -10.41 -4.19
CA ARG A 37 22.95 -8.96 -4.33
C ARG A 37 21.54 -8.46 -4.67
N ASN A 38 20.78 -9.22 -5.45
CA ASN A 38 19.41 -8.90 -5.81
C ASN A 38 18.46 -8.82 -4.60
N TRP A 39 18.81 -9.41 -3.48
CA TRP A 39 18.02 -9.32 -2.26
C TRP A 39 18.10 -7.91 -1.62
N VAL A 40 19.28 -7.30 -1.64
CA VAL A 40 19.48 -5.91 -1.20
C VAL A 40 18.67 -4.96 -2.09
N GLU A 41 18.74 -5.12 -3.40
CA GLU A 41 17.97 -4.32 -4.35
C GLU A 41 16.47 -4.48 -4.14
N LYS A 42 16.00 -5.71 -3.91
CA LYS A 42 14.59 -5.97 -3.63
C LYS A 42 14.12 -5.25 -2.37
N ARG A 43 14.90 -5.32 -1.29
CA ARG A 43 14.57 -4.63 -0.04
C ARG A 43 14.54 -3.11 -0.22
N ASP A 44 15.53 -2.57 -0.91
CA ASP A 44 15.63 -1.12 -1.10
C ASP A 44 14.45 -0.61 -1.92
N ASN A 45 13.99 -1.38 -2.92
CA ASN A 45 12.78 -1.09 -3.66
C ASN A 45 11.52 -1.18 -2.79
N GLU A 46 11.41 -2.18 -1.92
CA GLU A 46 10.30 -2.31 -0.99
C GLU A 46 10.27 -1.15 0.01
N TYR A 47 11.42 -0.72 0.51
CA TYR A 47 11.53 0.44 1.41
C TYR A 47 11.18 1.75 0.70
N ALA A 48 11.69 1.97 -0.51
CA ALA A 48 11.37 3.15 -1.31
C ALA A 48 9.85 3.22 -1.63
N ASN A 49 9.24 2.08 -1.96
CA ASN A 49 7.80 1.98 -2.16
C ASN A 49 7.01 2.29 -0.88
N HIS A 50 7.51 1.83 0.27
CA HIS A 50 6.88 2.12 1.56
C HIS A 50 6.95 3.62 1.89
N LEU A 51 8.09 4.26 1.70
CA LEU A 51 8.26 5.71 1.89
C LEU A 51 7.36 6.51 0.94
N GLY A 52 7.25 6.09 -0.33
CA GLY A 52 6.35 6.72 -1.29
C GLY A 52 4.89 6.65 -0.85
N LYS A 53 4.45 5.50 -0.33
CA LYS A 53 3.09 5.33 0.22
C LYS A 53 2.84 6.21 1.45
N MET A 54 3.81 6.28 2.36
CA MET A 54 3.70 7.15 3.54
C MET A 54 3.64 8.63 3.14
N GLY A 55 4.44 9.05 2.19
CA GLY A 55 4.42 10.43 1.68
C GLY A 55 3.08 10.80 1.05
N LEU A 56 2.46 9.86 0.33
CA LEU A 56 1.14 10.04 -0.26
C LEU A 56 0.05 10.17 0.82
N ASP A 57 0.09 9.31 1.85
CA ASP A 57 -0.85 9.38 2.97
C ASP A 57 -0.73 10.72 3.72
N MET A 58 0.50 11.15 4.01
CA MET A 58 0.76 12.45 4.65
C MET A 58 0.27 13.61 3.78
N GLY A 59 0.45 13.54 2.46
CA GLY A 59 -0.07 14.55 1.53
C GLY A 59 -1.59 14.70 1.58
N ILE A 60 -2.31 13.58 1.69
CA ILE A 60 -3.76 13.58 1.84
C ILE A 60 -4.17 14.17 3.20
N GLU A 61 -3.53 13.74 4.28
CA GLU A 61 -3.81 14.24 5.63
C GLU A 61 -3.51 15.74 5.80
N MET A 62 -2.53 16.27 5.07
CA MET A 62 -2.22 17.70 5.06
C MET A 62 -3.21 18.52 4.24
N SER A 63 -3.81 17.94 3.20
CA SER A 63 -4.72 18.64 2.28
C SER A 63 -6.19 18.54 2.66
N LEU A 64 -6.57 17.56 3.46
CA LEU A 64 -7.95 17.31 3.89
C LEU A 64 -8.06 17.36 5.42
N SER A 65 -9.15 17.93 5.91
CA SER A 65 -9.50 17.83 7.33
C SER A 65 -9.91 16.39 7.68
N LYS A 66 -9.82 16.05 8.96
CA LYS A 66 -10.25 14.73 9.45
C LYS A 66 -11.69 14.40 9.06
N SER A 67 -12.60 15.35 9.16
CA SER A 67 -14.00 15.15 8.80
C SER A 67 -14.20 14.92 7.29
N GLU A 68 -13.34 15.51 6.45
CA GLU A 68 -13.34 15.26 5.01
C GLU A 68 -12.78 13.89 4.68
N ILE A 69 -11.71 13.46 5.35
CA ILE A 69 -11.17 12.11 5.22
C ILE A 69 -12.23 11.08 5.61
N ASP A 70 -12.92 11.25 6.73
CA ASP A 70 -13.98 10.34 7.16
C ASP A 70 -15.10 10.21 6.12
N ARG A 71 -15.51 11.32 5.49
CA ARG A 71 -16.51 11.31 4.40
C ARG A 71 -15.99 10.59 3.16
N VAL A 72 -14.75 10.87 2.76
CA VAL A 72 -14.09 10.18 1.63
C VAL A 72 -14.03 8.68 1.88
N VAL A 73 -13.61 8.26 3.08
CA VAL A 73 -13.54 6.85 3.47
C VAL A 73 -14.91 6.19 3.37
N GLU A 74 -15.98 6.84 3.83
CA GLU A 74 -17.34 6.29 3.73
C GLU A 74 -17.78 6.10 2.26
N VAL A 75 -17.50 7.06 1.38
CA VAL A 75 -17.78 6.92 -0.06
C VAL A 75 -16.95 5.80 -0.68
N CYS A 76 -15.67 5.70 -0.33
CA CYS A 76 -14.78 4.64 -0.81
C CYS A 76 -15.22 3.25 -0.32
N LYS A 77 -15.70 3.12 0.92
CA LYS A 77 -16.30 1.88 1.44
C LYS A 77 -17.50 1.44 0.59
N HIS A 78 -18.37 2.39 0.27
CA HIS A 78 -19.51 2.14 -0.62
C HIS A 78 -19.05 1.72 -2.02
N MET A 79 -18.03 2.38 -2.55
CA MET A 79 -17.44 2.09 -3.87
C MET A 79 -16.99 0.63 -4.01
N ILE A 80 -16.29 0.11 -3.00
CA ILE A 80 -15.79 -1.28 -3.01
C ILE A 80 -16.79 -2.31 -2.46
N GLY A 81 -17.96 -1.87 -2.03
CA GLY A 81 -19.02 -2.73 -1.52
C GLY A 81 -18.84 -3.21 -0.09
N LEU A 82 -17.96 -2.58 0.69
CA LEU A 82 -17.68 -2.95 2.09
C LEU A 82 -18.89 -2.71 3.01
N ASN A 83 -19.83 -1.84 2.62
CA ASN A 83 -21.07 -1.63 3.35
C ASN A 83 -22.03 -2.84 3.32
N TYR A 84 -21.85 -3.73 2.35
CA TYR A 84 -22.70 -4.90 2.13
C TYR A 84 -22.04 -6.22 2.48
N LYS A 85 -20.70 -6.27 2.47
CA LYS A 85 -19.92 -7.45 2.82
C LYS A 85 -18.92 -7.13 3.91
N ARG A 86 -18.75 -8.06 4.84
CA ARG A 86 -17.79 -7.88 5.95
C ARG A 86 -16.41 -8.39 5.57
N PRO A 87 -15.34 -7.79 6.11
CA PRO A 87 -14.00 -8.36 6.06
C PRO A 87 -13.98 -9.75 6.71
N TYR A 88 -13.12 -10.62 6.20
CA TYR A 88 -12.83 -11.90 6.82
C TYR A 88 -11.50 -11.85 7.58
N HIS A 89 -11.39 -12.68 8.61
CA HIS A 89 -10.20 -12.71 9.46
C HIS A 89 -9.41 -14.00 9.21
N ARG A 90 -8.09 -13.85 9.09
CA ARG A 90 -7.16 -14.96 8.99
C ARG A 90 -5.88 -14.61 9.75
N HIS A 91 -5.42 -15.50 10.66
CA HIS A 91 -4.23 -15.28 11.49
C HIS A 91 -4.21 -13.91 12.20
N GLY A 92 -5.33 -13.51 12.78
CA GLY A 92 -5.45 -12.25 13.51
C GLY A 92 -5.47 -10.96 12.65
N LYS A 93 -5.45 -11.10 11.32
CA LYS A 93 -5.51 -9.98 10.37
C LYS A 93 -6.85 -9.96 9.65
N ALA A 94 -7.37 -8.76 9.41
CA ALA A 94 -8.59 -8.55 8.63
C ALA A 94 -8.26 -8.35 7.15
N PHE A 95 -8.99 -9.04 6.29
CA PHE A 95 -8.84 -8.99 4.84
C PHE A 95 -10.18 -8.72 4.18
N TYR A 96 -10.15 -8.00 3.06
CA TYR A 96 -11.32 -7.78 2.24
C TYR A 96 -10.97 -7.95 0.75
N LYS A 97 -11.84 -8.65 0.02
CA LYS A 97 -11.75 -8.76 -1.44
C LYS A 97 -12.94 -8.02 -2.05
N PRO A 98 -12.72 -6.87 -2.69
CA PRO A 98 -13.79 -6.13 -3.35
C PRO A 98 -14.44 -6.96 -4.45
N TYR A 99 -15.76 -6.94 -4.55
CA TYR A 99 -16.47 -7.50 -5.67
C TYR A 99 -16.81 -6.44 -6.73
N ARG A 100 -16.60 -5.19 -6.40
CA ARG A 100 -16.70 -4.03 -7.29
C ARG A 100 -15.68 -2.97 -6.86
N ASN A 101 -15.40 -2.04 -7.75
CA ASN A 101 -14.53 -0.88 -7.47
C ASN A 101 -14.93 0.26 -8.40
N TYR A 102 -16.13 0.77 -8.22
CA TYR A 102 -16.59 1.94 -8.96
C TYR A 102 -17.65 2.71 -8.17
N TYR A 103 -17.70 4.00 -8.43
CA TYR A 103 -18.75 4.91 -8.00
C TYR A 103 -19.18 5.77 -9.18
N CYS A 104 -20.48 5.89 -9.39
CA CYS A 104 -21.04 6.71 -10.44
C CYS A 104 -21.76 7.91 -9.82
N ALA A 105 -21.32 9.11 -10.17
CA ALA A 105 -21.94 10.37 -9.80
C ALA A 105 -22.56 11.03 -11.02
N THR A 106 -23.44 12.01 -10.77
CA THR A 106 -23.95 12.88 -11.84
C THR A 106 -22.82 13.71 -12.46
N ALA A 107 -23.10 14.45 -13.55
CA ALA A 107 -22.12 15.27 -14.26
C ALA A 107 -21.36 16.26 -13.36
N ASN A 108 -21.92 16.61 -12.20
CA ASN A 108 -21.28 17.49 -11.22
C ASN A 108 -20.20 16.79 -10.39
N GLY A 109 -20.07 15.45 -10.50
CA GLY A 109 -19.10 14.67 -9.76
C GLY A 109 -19.44 14.46 -8.29
N GLU A 110 -18.48 13.94 -7.54
CA GLU A 110 -18.54 13.76 -6.09
C GLU A 110 -17.45 14.63 -5.44
N PRO A 111 -17.83 15.75 -4.79
CA PRO A 111 -16.86 16.71 -4.26
C PRO A 111 -15.84 16.12 -3.29
N ASN A 112 -16.20 15.08 -2.54
CA ASN A 112 -15.28 14.43 -1.63
C ASN A 112 -14.23 13.60 -2.38
N LEU A 113 -14.62 12.88 -3.42
CA LEU A 113 -13.70 12.08 -4.25
C LEU A 113 -12.82 12.99 -5.13
N ASP A 114 -13.32 14.14 -5.55
CA ASP A 114 -12.57 15.10 -6.37
C ASP A 114 -11.37 15.73 -5.64
N LYS A 115 -11.34 15.63 -4.32
CA LYS A 115 -10.22 16.10 -3.48
C LYS A 115 -9.05 15.10 -3.40
N LEU A 116 -9.27 13.87 -3.79
CA LEU A 116 -8.22 12.85 -3.77
C LEU A 116 -7.28 13.05 -4.97
N PRO A 117 -5.96 12.77 -4.79
CA PRO A 117 -5.01 12.82 -5.89
C PRO A 117 -5.27 11.70 -6.91
N ASP A 118 -4.87 11.95 -8.17
CA ASP A 118 -5.05 11.02 -9.29
C ASP A 118 -4.33 9.66 -9.08
N ASP A 119 -3.30 9.63 -8.25
CA ASP A 119 -2.62 8.39 -7.85
C ASP A 119 -3.51 7.46 -7.01
N ILE A 120 -4.47 8.02 -6.31
CA ILE A 120 -5.42 7.31 -5.44
C ILE A 120 -6.67 6.92 -6.18
N ILE A 121 -7.19 7.82 -7.01
CA ILE A 121 -8.47 7.64 -7.68
C ILE A 121 -8.40 8.01 -9.17
N LYS A 122 -8.92 7.13 -10.00
CA LYS A 122 -9.16 7.41 -11.41
C LYS A 122 -10.53 8.02 -11.59
N LYS A 123 -10.61 9.04 -12.44
CA LYS A 123 -11.84 9.73 -12.78
C LYS A 123 -12.07 9.66 -14.28
N ILE A 124 -13.23 9.14 -14.67
CA ILE A 124 -13.67 9.08 -16.06
C ILE A 124 -14.96 9.88 -16.17
N LYS A 125 -14.94 10.92 -16.98
CA LYS A 125 -16.09 11.80 -17.18
C LYS A 125 -16.68 11.59 -18.56
N ASP A 126 -18.01 11.42 -18.61
CA ASP A 126 -18.79 11.54 -19.84
C ASP A 126 -19.81 12.71 -19.72
N ASP A 127 -20.69 12.88 -20.71
CA ASP A 127 -21.64 13.98 -20.77
C ASP A 127 -22.68 14.01 -19.63
N LYS A 128 -22.97 12.83 -19.05
CA LYS A 128 -24.05 12.67 -18.05
C LYS A 128 -23.55 12.24 -16.69
N TYR A 129 -22.41 11.52 -16.65
CA TYR A 129 -21.93 10.87 -15.44
C TYR A 129 -20.44 11.05 -15.26
N VAL A 130 -20.02 10.95 -14.02
CA VAL A 130 -18.61 10.84 -13.63
C VAL A 130 -18.43 9.51 -12.91
N TRP A 131 -17.50 8.71 -13.40
CA TRP A 131 -17.14 7.41 -12.84
C TRP A 131 -15.83 7.54 -12.10
N TYR A 132 -15.79 6.98 -10.91
CA TYR A 132 -14.61 6.92 -10.06
C TYR A 132 -14.22 5.48 -9.81
N GLU A 133 -12.92 5.22 -9.81
CA GLU A 133 -12.33 3.93 -9.51
C GLU A 133 -11.08 4.12 -8.66
N LEU A 134 -10.95 3.38 -7.55
CA LEU A 134 -9.74 3.39 -6.75
C LEU A 134 -8.62 2.66 -7.49
N THR A 135 -7.44 3.27 -7.52
CA THR A 135 -6.22 2.62 -8.01
C THR A 135 -5.75 1.57 -7.01
N ARG A 136 -4.71 0.80 -7.33
CA ARG A 136 -4.08 -0.09 -6.35
C ARG A 136 -3.59 0.68 -5.12
N LEU A 137 -2.96 1.83 -5.33
CA LEU A 137 -2.52 2.72 -4.25
C LEU A 137 -3.72 3.24 -3.44
N GLY A 138 -4.84 3.53 -4.10
CA GLY A 138 -6.08 3.94 -3.45
C GLY A 138 -6.68 2.85 -2.56
N LEU A 139 -6.68 1.61 -3.01
CA LEU A 139 -7.12 0.46 -2.20
C LEU A 139 -6.20 0.22 -0.99
N ASP A 140 -4.90 0.38 -1.16
CA ASP A 140 -3.93 0.27 -0.08
C ASP A 140 -4.08 1.41 0.94
N TRP A 141 -4.29 2.65 0.47
CA TRP A 141 -4.58 3.79 1.33
C TRP A 141 -5.87 3.57 2.14
N LEU A 142 -6.95 3.18 1.48
CA LEU A 142 -8.22 2.88 2.16
C LEU A 142 -8.06 1.75 3.18
N GLY A 143 -7.28 0.72 2.85
CA GLY A 143 -6.97 -0.38 3.76
C GLY A 143 -6.27 0.11 5.03
N ARG A 144 -5.33 1.04 4.92
CA ARG A 144 -4.65 1.66 6.08
C ARG A 144 -5.63 2.46 6.94
N GLN A 145 -6.52 3.25 6.33
CA GLN A 145 -7.54 4.00 7.06
C GLN A 145 -8.49 3.08 7.85
N LEU A 146 -8.85 1.94 7.29
CA LEU A 146 -9.76 0.97 7.89
C LEU A 146 -9.06 -0.12 8.72
N LYS A 147 -7.72 -0.14 8.76
CA LYS A 147 -6.89 -1.19 9.40
C LYS A 147 -7.21 -2.60 8.90
N ILE A 148 -7.44 -2.74 7.59
CA ILE A 148 -7.67 -4.00 6.90
C ILE A 148 -6.76 -4.10 5.68
N THR A 149 -6.52 -5.32 5.19
CA THR A 149 -5.82 -5.54 3.93
C THR A 149 -6.85 -5.72 2.82
N ILE A 150 -6.87 -4.79 1.86
CA ILE A 150 -7.76 -4.87 0.70
C ILE A 150 -7.00 -5.53 -0.45
N LYS A 151 -7.50 -6.66 -0.93
CA LYS A 151 -6.95 -7.39 -2.08
C LYS A 151 -7.44 -6.77 -3.39
N GLY A 152 -6.75 -7.05 -4.49
CA GLY A 152 -7.19 -6.61 -5.82
C GLY A 152 -8.55 -7.20 -6.20
N THR A 153 -9.23 -6.57 -7.15
CA THR A 153 -10.56 -6.97 -7.64
C THR A 153 -10.56 -8.25 -8.51
N GLY A 154 -9.40 -8.91 -8.65
CA GLY A 154 -9.31 -10.19 -9.37
C GLY A 154 -9.36 -10.10 -10.89
N LYS A 155 -9.20 -8.89 -11.43
CA LYS A 155 -8.93 -8.64 -12.85
C LYS A 155 -7.51 -8.07 -12.98
N GLU A 156 -6.54 -8.90 -12.75
CA GLU A 156 -5.16 -8.72 -13.21
C GLU A 156 -4.87 -9.75 -14.29
#